data_a3641685c10f19073f60cc93c10ca058
#
_entry.id   a3641685c10f19073f60cc93c10ca058
#
_cell.length_a   1.000
_cell.length_b   1.000
_cell.length_c   1.000
_cell.angle_alpha   90.00
_cell.angle_beta   90.00
_cell.angle_gamma   90.00
#
_symmetry.space_group_name_H-M   'P 1'
#
loop_
_entity.id
_entity.type
_entity.pdbx_description
1 polymer ?
#
loop_
_entity_poly.entity_id
_entity_poly.type
_entity_poly.pdbx_seq_one_letter_code
_entity_poly.pdbx_strand_id
1 'polypeptide(L)'
;MAKVVPISIDINKGKLPQKPKGINEMVEYSTIEEKRRHELEKLTAGFRLFSYFGYDEGVAGHITVRDPEFSDHFWVNPIGVHFGQIKVSDLLLVNHDGQVVQGDRSVNIAAFTIHSRLHMARPDVNAAAHSHSMYGKTFATLGKFLDPISQDSCAFYERQAIYDDFSGVSEDTSEGERIAQAL
;
A
#
# COMPACT_ATOMS: atom_id res chain seq x y z
N MET A 1 2.84 1.05 42.89
CA MET A 1 1.96 0.92 41.74
C MET A 1 1.48 2.31 41.35
N ALA A 2 1.98 2.89 40.28
CA ALA A 2 1.53 4.20 39.80
C ALA A 2 0.15 4.01 39.14
N LYS A 3 -0.85 4.79 39.59
CA LYS A 3 -2.17 4.83 38.94
C LYS A 3 -2.03 5.56 37.61
N VAL A 4 -2.22 4.84 36.50
CA VAL A 4 -2.43 5.46 35.22
C VAL A 4 -3.79 6.14 35.23
N VAL A 5 -3.81 7.47 35.21
CA VAL A 5 -5.03 8.26 35.04
C VAL A 5 -5.32 8.32 33.53
N PRO A 6 -6.44 7.78 33.03
CA PRO A 6 -6.78 7.93 31.64
C PRO A 6 -7.04 9.41 31.32
N ILE A 7 -6.27 9.96 30.40
CA ILE A 7 -6.54 11.30 29.86
C ILE A 7 -7.65 11.13 28.82
N SER A 8 -8.88 11.48 29.17
CA SER A 8 -9.96 11.59 28.19
C SER A 8 -9.80 12.92 27.45
N ILE A 9 -9.35 12.86 26.21
CA ILE A 9 -9.36 14.03 25.32
C ILE A 9 -10.74 14.08 24.68
N ASP A 10 -11.54 15.08 25.05
CA ASP A 10 -12.81 15.36 24.40
C ASP A 10 -12.51 16.02 23.04
N ILE A 11 -12.43 15.18 21.98
CA ILE A 11 -12.17 15.61 20.61
C ILE A 11 -13.23 16.55 20.02
N ASN A 12 -14.37 16.74 20.71
CA ASN A 12 -15.46 17.60 20.25
C ASN A 12 -15.36 19.04 20.78
N LYS A 13 -14.42 19.36 21.66
CA LYS A 13 -14.32 20.70 22.28
C LYS A 13 -13.21 21.60 21.73
N GLY A 14 -12.35 21.13 20.85
CA GLY A 14 -11.34 21.96 20.21
C GLY A 14 -11.70 22.22 18.75
N LYS A 15 -11.74 23.47 18.28
CA LYS A 15 -11.60 23.75 16.86
C LYS A 15 -10.28 23.13 16.44
N LEU A 16 -10.33 22.11 15.59
CA LEU A 16 -9.13 21.57 14.96
C LEU A 16 -8.33 22.73 14.39
N PRO A 17 -7.02 22.81 14.65
CA PRO A 17 -6.20 23.87 14.07
C PRO A 17 -6.43 23.85 12.57
N GLN A 18 -6.66 25.03 11.98
CA GLN A 18 -6.78 25.13 10.53
C GLN A 18 -5.51 24.55 9.93
N LYS A 19 -5.65 23.66 8.94
CA LYS A 19 -4.50 23.10 8.23
C LYS A 19 -3.60 24.25 7.77
N PRO A 20 -2.29 24.19 8.02
CA PRO A 20 -1.37 25.18 7.49
C PRO A 20 -1.57 25.29 5.98
N LYS A 21 -1.69 26.52 5.45
CA LYS A 21 -1.76 26.74 4.01
C LYS A 21 -0.53 26.10 3.35
N GLY A 22 -0.74 25.30 2.31
CA GLY A 22 0.33 24.63 1.56
C GLY A 22 0.63 23.19 1.97
N ILE A 23 0.07 22.68 3.08
CA ILE A 23 0.14 21.24 3.40
C ILE A 23 -1.16 20.59 2.91
N ASN A 24 -1.08 19.74 1.88
CA ASN A 24 -2.18 19.05 1.19
C ASN A 24 -3.03 19.96 0.27
N GLU A 25 -2.45 20.88 -0.46
CA GLU A 25 -3.08 21.29 -1.71
C GLU A 25 -3.15 20.05 -2.61
N MET A 26 -4.38 19.60 -2.88
CA MET A 26 -4.57 18.54 -3.88
C MET A 26 -4.09 19.11 -5.21
N VAL A 27 -3.16 18.40 -5.83
CA VAL A 27 -2.68 18.78 -7.16
C VAL A 27 -3.86 18.66 -8.11
N GLU A 28 -4.25 19.76 -8.74
CA GLU A 28 -5.24 19.75 -9.81
C GLU A 28 -4.55 19.41 -11.13
N TYR A 29 -5.13 18.49 -11.87
CA TYR A 29 -4.63 18.04 -13.16
C TYR A 29 -5.54 18.51 -14.26
N SER A 30 -4.97 18.97 -15.36
CA SER A 30 -5.73 19.47 -16.52
C SER A 30 -6.27 18.31 -17.37
N THR A 31 -5.60 17.17 -17.36
CA THR A 31 -5.98 15.97 -18.10
C THR A 31 -5.78 14.70 -17.29
N ILE A 32 -6.43 13.61 -17.72
CA ILE A 32 -6.26 12.29 -17.09
C ILE A 32 -4.83 11.76 -17.31
N GLU A 33 -4.23 12.05 -18.43
CA GLU A 33 -2.85 11.64 -18.76
C GLU A 33 -1.84 12.34 -17.85
N GLU A 34 -2.06 13.61 -17.53
CA GLU A 34 -1.23 14.34 -16.57
C GLU A 34 -1.33 13.75 -15.18
N LYS A 35 -2.54 13.42 -14.73
CA LYS A 35 -2.77 12.72 -13.47
C LYS A 35 -2.10 11.34 -13.46
N ARG A 36 -2.32 10.53 -14.51
CA ARG A 36 -1.69 9.20 -14.64
C ARG A 36 -0.16 9.31 -14.57
N ARG A 37 0.42 10.21 -15.32
CA ARG A 37 1.86 10.43 -15.31
C ARG A 37 2.38 10.77 -13.92
N HIS A 38 1.73 11.67 -13.22
CA HIS A 38 2.09 12.04 -11.85
C HIS A 38 2.01 10.84 -10.90
N GLU A 39 0.95 10.04 -10.97
CA GLU A 39 0.79 8.85 -10.15
C GLU A 39 1.89 7.81 -10.42
N LEU A 40 2.27 7.59 -11.68
CA LEU A 40 3.37 6.70 -12.05
C LEU A 40 4.73 7.20 -11.56
N GLU A 41 4.99 8.50 -11.62
CA GLU A 41 6.19 9.12 -11.06
C GLU A 41 6.23 8.95 -9.53
N LYS A 42 5.10 9.12 -8.83
CA LYS A 42 4.97 8.87 -7.39
C LYS A 42 5.15 7.40 -7.03
N LEU A 43 4.54 6.50 -7.79
CA LEU A 43 4.72 5.06 -7.62
C LEU A 43 6.20 4.67 -7.76
N THR A 44 6.88 5.17 -8.80
CA THR A 44 8.31 4.94 -9.01
C THR A 44 9.15 5.50 -7.87
N ALA A 45 8.82 6.69 -7.37
CA ALA A 45 9.47 7.28 -6.20
C ALA A 45 9.24 6.42 -4.93
N GLY A 46 8.04 5.87 -4.76
CA GLY A 46 7.70 4.93 -3.70
C GLY A 46 8.63 3.71 -3.69
N PHE A 47 8.82 3.06 -4.83
CA PHE A 47 9.78 1.93 -4.95
C PHE A 47 11.19 2.33 -4.52
N ARG A 48 11.68 3.48 -4.95
CA ARG A 48 13.03 3.95 -4.60
C ARG A 48 13.17 4.28 -3.12
N LEU A 49 12.13 4.84 -2.50
CA LEU A 49 12.10 5.09 -1.05
C LEU A 49 12.09 3.78 -0.27
N PHE A 50 11.29 2.80 -0.69
CA PHE A 50 11.28 1.48 -0.06
C PHE A 50 12.66 0.82 -0.14
N SER A 51 13.34 0.91 -1.30
CA SER A 51 14.71 0.43 -1.44
C SER A 51 15.68 1.20 -0.55
N TYR A 52 15.58 2.52 -0.50
CA TYR A 52 16.44 3.36 0.32
C TYR A 52 16.35 3.02 1.82
N PHE A 53 15.14 2.69 2.30
CA PHE A 53 14.89 2.31 3.70
C PHE A 53 15.03 0.80 3.98
N GLY A 54 15.43 -0.01 3.00
CA GLY A 54 15.64 -1.45 3.19
C GLY A 54 14.35 -2.26 3.32
N TYR A 55 13.28 -1.85 2.61
CA TYR A 55 11.98 -2.56 2.60
C TYR A 55 11.82 -3.47 1.39
N ASP A 56 12.88 -3.75 0.67
CA ASP A 56 12.91 -4.47 -0.60
C ASP A 56 13.72 -5.78 -0.55
N GLU A 57 13.79 -6.42 0.61
CA GLU A 57 14.49 -7.70 0.74
C GLU A 57 13.88 -8.75 -0.21
N GLY A 58 14.74 -9.32 -1.06
CA GLY A 58 14.32 -10.27 -2.07
C GLY A 58 13.65 -9.63 -3.29
N VAL A 59 12.75 -10.39 -3.94
CA VAL A 59 12.05 -9.99 -5.20
C VAL A 59 10.53 -10.06 -5.08
N ALA A 60 10.02 -10.37 -3.90
CA ALA A 60 8.60 -10.65 -3.68
C ALA A 60 7.76 -9.39 -3.45
N GLY A 61 8.39 -8.27 -3.06
CA GLY A 61 7.68 -7.02 -2.81
C GLY A 61 7.02 -6.44 -4.07
N HIS A 62 5.92 -5.74 -3.86
CA HIS A 62 5.21 -5.03 -4.93
C HIS A 62 4.42 -3.85 -4.38
N ILE A 63 4.27 -2.82 -5.19
CA ILE A 63 3.43 -1.67 -4.88
C ILE A 63 2.51 -1.45 -6.07
N THR A 64 1.24 -1.20 -5.81
CA THR A 64 0.25 -0.93 -6.84
C THR A 64 -0.39 0.44 -6.65
N VAL A 65 -0.80 1.04 -7.75
CA VAL A 65 -1.68 2.23 -7.77
C VAL A 65 -2.78 2.00 -8.80
N ARG A 66 -4.02 2.33 -8.44
CA ARG A 66 -5.17 2.25 -9.33
C ARG A 66 -4.99 3.21 -10.50
N ASP A 67 -5.36 2.78 -11.71
CA ASP A 67 -5.36 3.69 -12.85
C ASP A 67 -6.44 4.78 -12.66
N PRO A 68 -6.14 6.05 -12.93
CA PRO A 68 -7.07 7.14 -12.69
C PRO A 68 -8.26 7.19 -13.67
N GLU A 69 -8.20 6.44 -14.78
CA GLU A 69 -9.24 6.36 -15.81
C GLU A 69 -9.97 5.00 -15.75
N PHE A 70 -9.21 3.93 -15.65
CA PHE A 70 -9.73 2.56 -15.67
C PHE A 70 -9.77 2.01 -14.23
N SER A 71 -10.91 2.12 -13.56
CA SER A 71 -11.08 1.74 -12.14
C SER A 71 -10.84 0.26 -11.85
N ASP A 72 -10.90 -0.59 -12.88
CA ASP A 72 -10.64 -2.03 -12.86
C ASP A 72 -9.21 -2.40 -13.28
N HIS A 73 -8.31 -1.41 -13.36
CA HIS A 73 -6.90 -1.59 -13.68
C HIS A 73 -6.02 -0.97 -12.60
N PHE A 74 -4.82 -1.49 -12.46
CA PHE A 74 -3.80 -0.94 -11.58
C PHE A 74 -2.40 -1.06 -12.19
N TRP A 75 -1.54 -0.14 -11.83
CA TRP A 75 -0.13 -0.14 -12.19
C TRP A 75 0.69 -0.86 -11.13
N VAL A 76 1.69 -1.64 -11.56
CA VAL A 76 2.53 -2.46 -10.69
C VAL A 76 3.93 -2.64 -11.28
N ASN A 77 4.92 -2.99 -10.45
CA ASN A 77 6.25 -3.36 -10.91
C ASN A 77 6.28 -4.74 -11.56
N PRO A 78 7.17 -4.94 -12.56
CA PRO A 78 7.44 -6.27 -13.06
C PRO A 78 8.15 -7.14 -12.02
N ILE A 79 7.95 -8.47 -12.11
CA ILE A 79 8.69 -9.41 -11.27
C ILE A 79 10.19 -9.38 -11.58
N GLY A 80 11.03 -9.57 -10.56
CA GLY A 80 12.47 -9.74 -10.72
C GLY A 80 13.27 -8.45 -10.94
N VAL A 81 12.63 -7.28 -10.87
CA VAL A 81 13.32 -5.99 -10.92
C VAL A 81 13.40 -5.41 -9.51
N HIS A 82 14.63 -5.16 -9.06
CA HIS A 82 14.90 -4.55 -7.76
C HIS A 82 14.25 -3.16 -7.64
N PHE A 83 13.64 -2.86 -6.51
CA PHE A 83 12.88 -1.61 -6.29
C PHE A 83 13.71 -0.36 -6.62
N GLY A 84 14.98 -0.32 -6.23
CA GLY A 84 15.89 0.78 -6.53
C GLY A 84 16.20 0.99 -8.02
N GLN A 85 15.82 0.05 -8.88
CA GLN A 85 16.05 0.13 -10.33
C GLN A 85 14.78 0.40 -11.13
N ILE A 86 13.60 0.35 -10.51
CA ILE A 86 12.32 0.59 -11.18
C ILE A 86 12.30 2.01 -11.79
N LYS A 87 11.82 2.08 -13.03
CA LYS A 87 11.55 3.31 -13.78
C LYS A 87 10.09 3.35 -14.14
N VAL A 88 9.58 4.53 -14.45
CA VAL A 88 8.20 4.70 -14.95
C VAL A 88 7.91 3.80 -16.16
N SER A 89 8.89 3.66 -17.07
CA SER A 89 8.78 2.81 -18.27
C SER A 89 8.75 1.32 -17.99
N ASP A 90 9.10 0.88 -16.79
CA ASP A 90 9.08 -0.53 -16.42
C ASP A 90 7.72 -0.97 -15.86
N LEU A 91 6.87 0.00 -15.49
CA LEU A 91 5.58 -0.28 -14.85
C LEU A 91 4.61 -0.94 -15.83
N LEU A 92 3.84 -1.88 -15.30
CA LEU A 92 2.84 -2.66 -16.03
C LEU A 92 1.45 -2.19 -15.64
N LEU A 93 0.55 -2.03 -16.62
CA LEU A 93 -0.88 -1.89 -16.38
C LEU A 93 -1.53 -3.26 -16.44
N VAL A 94 -2.20 -3.65 -15.36
CA VAL A 94 -2.83 -4.96 -15.19
C VAL A 94 -4.30 -4.77 -14.87
N ASN A 95 -5.18 -5.54 -15.53
CA ASN A 95 -6.60 -5.55 -15.19
C ASN A 95 -6.90 -6.54 -14.04
N HIS A 96 -8.13 -6.50 -13.53
CA HIS A 96 -8.55 -7.37 -12.43
C HIS A 96 -8.64 -8.87 -12.82
N ASP A 97 -8.51 -9.21 -14.10
CA ASP A 97 -8.42 -10.60 -14.59
C ASP A 97 -6.96 -11.10 -14.68
N GLY A 98 -5.98 -10.27 -14.34
CA GLY A 98 -4.55 -10.61 -14.35
C GLY A 98 -3.87 -10.43 -15.70
N GLN A 99 -4.53 -9.83 -16.67
CA GLN A 99 -3.96 -9.57 -17.98
C GLN A 99 -3.10 -8.30 -17.92
N VAL A 100 -1.87 -8.39 -18.40
CA VAL A 100 -1.03 -7.22 -18.65
C VAL A 100 -1.52 -6.55 -19.92
N VAL A 101 -2.16 -5.40 -19.79
CA VAL A 101 -2.71 -4.63 -20.93
C VAL A 101 -1.74 -3.58 -21.46
N GLN A 102 -0.74 -3.20 -20.65
CA GLN A 102 0.37 -2.36 -21.07
C GLN A 102 1.66 -2.81 -20.39
N GLY A 103 2.75 -2.90 -21.17
CA GLY A 103 4.06 -3.38 -20.75
C GLY A 103 4.41 -4.71 -21.42
N ASP A 104 5.68 -5.11 -21.32
CA ASP A 104 6.25 -6.26 -22.03
C ASP A 104 6.86 -7.33 -21.09
N ARG A 105 6.65 -7.18 -19.77
CA ARG A 105 7.20 -8.06 -18.74
C ARG A 105 6.10 -8.79 -17.98
N SER A 106 6.50 -9.80 -17.20
CA SER A 106 5.59 -10.56 -16.36
C SER A 106 5.31 -9.84 -15.03
N VAL A 107 4.06 -9.94 -14.58
CA VAL A 107 3.66 -9.51 -13.23
C VAL A 107 3.95 -10.62 -12.22
N ASN A 108 4.17 -10.24 -10.96
CA ASN A 108 4.21 -11.20 -9.86
C ASN A 108 2.79 -11.71 -9.58
N ILE A 109 2.59 -13.03 -9.59
CA ILE A 109 1.29 -13.67 -9.34
C ILE A 109 0.73 -13.24 -7.98
N ALA A 110 1.54 -13.21 -6.92
CA ALA A 110 1.10 -12.76 -5.61
C ALA A 110 0.65 -11.29 -5.60
N ALA A 111 1.31 -10.43 -6.40
CA ALA A 111 0.87 -9.04 -6.58
C ALA A 111 -0.52 -8.96 -7.20
N PHE A 112 -0.78 -9.80 -8.19
CA PHE A 112 -2.09 -9.88 -8.82
C PHE A 112 -3.13 -10.46 -7.85
N THR A 113 -2.90 -11.65 -7.29
CA THR A 113 -3.90 -12.37 -6.48
C THR A 113 -4.35 -11.58 -5.26
N ILE A 114 -3.46 -10.87 -4.59
CA ILE A 114 -3.78 -10.08 -3.40
C ILE A 114 -4.28 -8.68 -3.78
N HIS A 115 -3.50 -7.91 -4.55
CA HIS A 115 -3.83 -6.51 -4.78
C HIS A 115 -5.02 -6.30 -5.70
N SER A 116 -5.28 -7.21 -6.67
CA SER A 116 -6.49 -7.12 -7.47
C SER A 116 -7.75 -7.24 -6.58
N ARG A 117 -7.76 -8.19 -5.63
CA ARG A 117 -8.91 -8.39 -4.73
C ARG A 117 -9.07 -7.23 -3.75
N LEU A 118 -7.95 -6.69 -3.26
CA LEU A 118 -7.96 -5.49 -2.43
C LEU A 118 -8.54 -4.27 -3.19
N HIS A 119 -8.06 -4.01 -4.40
CA HIS A 119 -8.60 -2.92 -5.23
C HIS A 119 -10.07 -3.11 -5.58
N MET A 120 -10.54 -4.35 -5.79
CA MET A 120 -11.95 -4.63 -6.03
C MET A 120 -12.81 -4.40 -4.79
N ALA A 121 -12.37 -4.89 -3.62
CA ALA A 121 -13.12 -4.80 -2.37
C ALA A 121 -13.12 -3.38 -1.78
N ARG A 122 -12.09 -2.59 -2.06
CA ARG A 122 -11.85 -1.26 -1.49
C ARG A 122 -11.67 -0.21 -2.60
N PRO A 123 -12.75 0.24 -3.25
CA PRO A 123 -12.68 1.29 -4.28
C PRO A 123 -12.12 2.63 -3.76
N ASP A 124 -12.17 2.86 -2.46
CA ASP A 124 -11.61 4.00 -1.76
C ASP A 124 -10.07 3.92 -1.61
N VAL A 125 -9.48 2.72 -1.77
CA VAL A 125 -8.03 2.51 -1.70
C VAL A 125 -7.43 2.74 -3.08
N ASN A 126 -6.61 3.80 -3.19
CA ASN A 126 -5.95 4.14 -4.44
C ASN A 126 -4.63 3.40 -4.65
N ALA A 127 -3.89 3.11 -3.58
CA ALA A 127 -2.60 2.43 -3.63
C ALA A 127 -2.47 1.40 -2.52
N ALA A 128 -1.74 0.32 -2.80
CA ALA A 128 -1.40 -0.71 -1.84
C ALA A 128 0.07 -1.10 -1.97
N ALA A 129 0.72 -1.41 -0.85
CA ALA A 129 2.12 -1.81 -0.83
C ALA A 129 2.30 -3.09 -0.02
N HIS A 130 3.06 -4.01 -0.58
CA HIS A 130 3.57 -5.20 0.08
C HIS A 130 5.10 -5.15 0.11
N SER A 131 5.68 -5.25 1.29
CA SER A 131 7.13 -5.19 1.45
C SER A 131 7.64 -6.21 2.44
N HIS A 132 8.91 -6.58 2.31
CA HIS A 132 9.61 -7.52 3.17
C HIS A 132 10.64 -6.81 4.05
N SER A 133 10.22 -5.77 4.78
CA SER A 133 11.12 -5.10 5.72
C SER A 133 11.50 -6.03 6.87
N MET A 134 12.77 -5.97 7.30
CA MET A 134 13.28 -6.82 8.37
C MET A 134 12.42 -6.75 9.64
N TYR A 135 12.15 -5.55 10.12
CA TYR A 135 11.37 -5.36 11.35
C TYR A 135 9.89 -5.66 11.16
N GLY A 136 9.31 -5.29 10.00
CA GLY A 136 7.89 -5.55 9.70
C GLY A 136 7.58 -7.05 9.66
N LYS A 137 8.36 -7.84 8.90
CA LYS A 137 8.16 -9.29 8.82
C LYS A 137 8.43 -9.98 10.16
N THR A 138 9.43 -9.50 10.94
CA THR A 138 9.72 -10.06 12.27
C THR A 138 8.58 -9.75 13.24
N PHE A 139 8.06 -8.52 13.24
CA PHE A 139 6.94 -8.15 14.10
C PHE A 139 5.66 -8.92 13.73
N ALA A 140 5.40 -9.11 12.43
CA ALA A 140 4.24 -9.85 11.95
C ALA A 140 4.17 -11.29 12.51
N THR A 141 5.33 -11.94 12.78
CA THR A 141 5.36 -13.29 13.37
C THR A 141 4.79 -13.36 14.79
N LEU A 142 4.63 -12.23 15.46
CA LEU A 142 4.05 -12.17 16.81
C LEU A 142 2.52 -12.24 16.78
N GLY A 143 1.87 -12.05 15.64
CA GLY A 143 0.41 -12.03 15.50
C GLY A 143 -0.28 -11.01 16.42
N LYS A 144 0.33 -9.83 16.60
CA LYS A 144 -0.15 -8.80 17.53
C LYS A 144 -0.23 -7.45 16.85
N PHE A 145 -1.15 -6.62 17.35
CA PHE A 145 -1.16 -5.20 17.03
C PHE A 145 0.05 -4.48 17.64
N LEU A 146 0.47 -3.43 16.97
CA LEU A 146 1.47 -2.50 17.50
C LEU A 146 0.81 -1.64 18.58
N ASP A 147 1.27 -1.77 19.82
CA ASP A 147 0.74 -1.00 20.94
C ASP A 147 1.06 0.50 20.81
N PRO A 148 0.14 1.40 21.13
CA PRO A 148 0.31 2.85 21.00
C PRO A 148 1.17 3.43 22.16
N ILE A 149 2.41 2.94 22.28
CA ILE A 149 3.34 3.29 23.37
C ILE A 149 4.38 4.35 22.97
N SER A 150 4.43 4.73 21.72
CA SER A 150 5.29 5.79 21.19
C SER A 150 4.51 6.67 20.22
N GLN A 151 5.05 7.87 19.93
CA GLN A 151 4.44 8.75 18.93
C GLN A 151 4.32 8.07 17.56
N ASP A 152 5.34 7.31 17.17
CA ASP A 152 5.35 6.61 15.87
C ASP A 152 4.31 5.48 15.84
N SER A 153 4.20 4.68 16.90
CA SER A 153 3.21 3.61 16.97
C SER A 153 1.77 4.13 17.07
N CYS A 154 1.56 5.29 17.69
CA CYS A 154 0.25 5.95 17.74
C CYS A 154 -0.30 6.34 16.36
N ALA A 155 0.57 6.51 15.34
CA ALA A 155 0.14 6.77 13.97
C ALA A 155 -0.68 5.62 13.37
N PHE A 156 -0.53 4.42 13.90
CA PHE A 156 -1.22 3.20 13.46
C PHE A 156 -2.38 2.79 14.37
N TYR A 157 -2.67 3.56 15.41
CA TYR A 157 -3.77 3.24 16.35
C TYR A 157 -5.11 3.17 15.59
N GLU A 158 -5.86 2.08 15.82
CA GLU A 158 -7.12 1.76 15.13
C GLU A 158 -7.01 1.71 13.58
N ARG A 159 -5.79 1.52 13.05
CA ARG A 159 -5.52 1.42 11.60
C ARG A 159 -4.70 0.18 11.28
N GLN A 160 -4.86 -0.88 12.02
CA GLN A 160 -4.17 -2.14 11.88
C GLN A 160 -5.17 -3.26 11.73
N ALA A 161 -4.83 -4.26 10.92
CA ALA A 161 -5.55 -5.52 10.84
C ALA A 161 -4.56 -6.68 11.02
N ILE A 162 -5.03 -7.80 11.52
CA ILE A 162 -4.27 -9.05 11.59
C ILE A 162 -4.98 -10.04 10.68
N TYR A 163 -4.23 -10.59 9.75
CA TYR A 163 -4.63 -11.73 8.95
C TYR A 163 -3.87 -12.95 9.44
N ASP A 164 -4.59 -13.91 10.03
CA ASP A 164 -4.05 -15.10 10.71
C ASP A 164 -4.40 -16.42 10.01
N ASP A 165 -5.05 -16.36 8.85
CA ASP A 165 -5.42 -17.51 8.00
C ASP A 165 -4.40 -17.71 6.85
N PHE A 166 -3.10 -17.78 7.21
CA PHE A 166 -2.03 -17.94 6.23
C PHE A 166 -1.99 -19.39 5.69
N SER A 167 -2.12 -19.51 4.37
CA SER A 167 -2.13 -20.80 3.66
C SER A 167 -0.90 -21.07 2.78
N GLY A 168 0.12 -20.24 2.85
CA GLY A 168 1.32 -20.34 2.02
C GLY A 168 1.48 -19.16 1.05
N VAL A 169 2.21 -19.37 -0.05
CA VAL A 169 2.32 -18.37 -1.10
C VAL A 169 0.98 -18.30 -1.85
N SER A 170 0.43 -17.09 -1.96
CA SER A 170 -0.84 -16.87 -2.63
C SER A 170 -0.74 -17.17 -4.13
N GLU A 171 -1.29 -18.28 -4.56
CA GLU A 171 -1.36 -18.70 -5.97
C GLU A 171 -2.75 -18.54 -6.57
N ASP A 172 -3.77 -18.35 -5.71
CA ASP A 172 -5.15 -18.13 -6.13
C ASP A 172 -5.73 -16.86 -5.47
N THR A 173 -6.87 -16.41 -5.98
CA THR A 173 -7.52 -15.18 -5.53
C THR A 173 -8.28 -15.31 -4.20
N SER A 174 -8.49 -16.51 -3.70
CA SER A 174 -9.28 -16.76 -2.48
C SER A 174 -8.59 -16.18 -1.24
N GLU A 175 -7.28 -16.29 -1.16
CA GLU A 175 -6.51 -15.67 -0.09
C GLU A 175 -6.55 -14.14 -0.17
N GLY A 176 -6.43 -13.58 -1.38
CA GLY A 176 -6.57 -12.15 -1.60
C GLY A 176 -7.93 -11.62 -1.17
N GLU A 177 -9.01 -12.38 -1.37
CA GLU A 177 -10.35 -12.05 -0.89
C GLU A 177 -10.43 -12.04 0.64
N ARG A 178 -9.84 -13.04 1.32
CA ARG A 178 -9.81 -13.09 2.79
C ARG A 178 -8.96 -11.95 3.38
N ILE A 179 -7.82 -11.64 2.76
CA ILE A 179 -6.99 -10.49 3.16
C ILE A 179 -7.78 -9.19 3.00
N ALA A 180 -8.47 -9.01 1.88
CA ALA A 180 -9.27 -7.81 1.62
C ALA A 180 -10.45 -7.66 2.59
N GLN A 181 -10.98 -8.76 3.13
CA GLN A 181 -12.02 -8.76 4.16
C GLN A 181 -11.48 -8.39 5.55
N ALA A 182 -10.19 -8.65 5.82
CA ALA A 182 -9.56 -8.30 7.09
C ALA A 182 -9.18 -6.81 7.19
N LEU A 183 -9.11 -6.11 6.07
CA LEU A 183 -8.70 -4.70 5.93
C LEU A 183 -9.91 -3.76 5.80
#